data_e12f2445e69dd00ec9856e45dfa9fa16
#
_entry.id   e12f2445e69dd00ec9856e45dfa9fa16
#
_cell.length_a   1.000
_cell.length_b   1.000
_cell.length_c   1.000
_cell.angle_alpha   90.00
_cell.angle_beta   90.00
_cell.angle_gamma   90.00
#
_symmetry.space_group_name_H-M   'P 1'
#
loop_
_entity.id
_entity.type
_entity.pdbx_description
1 polymer ?
#
loop_
_entity_poly.entity_id
_entity_poly.type
_entity_poly.pdbx_seq_one_letter_code
_entity_poly.pdbx_strand_id
1 'polypeptide(L)'
;ESDYSKILNNCYLLGIDIDLIVSKRELREKQLATSAIEKALKKDPVFKQYYFGKGDAELDVADLEYRISELEKEISAFKVSNNYHELEKEADEKSYQKKTLENQRVLINNYIKNIEDSFKETAQVKEEKALKVYEAAKVEIPDMVKKNIDEVLQFHTELLKTRNIRLRKELNKQKAELQEIDEKIDTLGRRMDELLDFLNTHGALEEYVALTKQLTTMQNELNRIHEYQRILKTYKDTVLDIKENLIRQDRETQQYLEDAGEYLSELKNKYWAFTKRFYPKKRSGLVIKNNSGDNTLRYTLEARIEDDSSDGVNEVRMFCFDLLIFVCKVSKMRFIAHDSRLFANMDPRQRETLFRIVSEICRTEDLQYICSINEDALLSIKSLMSEADYE
;
A
#
# COMPACT_ATOMS: atom_id res chain seq x y z
N GLU A 1 -2.80 -0.79 -18.84
CA GLU A 1 -3.43 -1.49 -17.71
C GLU A 1 -2.38 -2.24 -16.91
N SER A 2 -2.41 -2.17 -15.56
CA SER A 2 -1.45 -2.85 -14.72
C SER A 2 -1.68 -4.36 -14.72
N ASP A 3 -0.64 -5.17 -14.49
CA ASP A 3 -0.79 -6.63 -14.40
C ASP A 3 -1.74 -7.04 -13.26
N TYR A 4 -1.79 -6.24 -12.18
CA TYR A 4 -2.78 -6.43 -11.12
C TYR A 4 -4.22 -6.26 -11.61
N SER A 5 -4.50 -5.20 -12.38
CA SER A 5 -5.84 -4.96 -12.91
C SER A 5 -6.24 -6.04 -13.91
N LYS A 6 -5.31 -6.51 -14.74
CA LYS A 6 -5.56 -7.61 -15.68
C LYS A 6 -5.92 -8.90 -14.96
N ILE A 7 -5.15 -9.30 -13.95
CA ILE A 7 -5.43 -10.54 -13.22
C ILE A 7 -6.74 -10.44 -12.44
N LEU A 8 -7.02 -9.29 -11.82
CA LEU A 8 -8.27 -9.05 -11.09
C LEU A 8 -9.48 -9.19 -12.03
N ASN A 9 -9.45 -8.50 -13.18
CA ASN A 9 -10.54 -8.52 -14.15
C ASN A 9 -10.74 -9.93 -14.75
N ASN A 10 -9.64 -10.58 -15.14
CA ASN A 10 -9.71 -11.91 -15.72
C ASN A 10 -10.22 -12.95 -14.71
N CYS A 11 -9.76 -12.91 -13.46
CA CYS A 11 -10.26 -13.79 -12.42
C CYS A 11 -11.75 -13.55 -12.13
N TYR A 12 -12.16 -12.27 -12.03
CA TYR A 12 -13.58 -11.92 -11.88
C TYR A 12 -14.45 -12.50 -13.00
N LEU A 13 -14.03 -12.29 -14.27
CA LEU A 13 -14.76 -12.75 -15.45
C LEU A 13 -14.78 -14.28 -15.56
N LEU A 14 -13.78 -14.97 -15.01
CA LEU A 14 -13.72 -16.42 -14.95
C LEU A 14 -14.35 -17.01 -13.68
N GLY A 15 -14.94 -16.20 -12.79
CA GLY A 15 -15.54 -16.67 -11.54
C GLY A 15 -14.55 -17.23 -10.52
N ILE A 16 -13.29 -16.80 -10.58
CA ILE A 16 -12.24 -17.14 -9.63
C ILE A 16 -12.27 -16.12 -8.49
N ASP A 17 -12.05 -16.57 -7.27
CA ASP A 17 -12.07 -15.71 -6.08
C ASP A 17 -11.10 -14.53 -6.21
N ILE A 18 -11.66 -13.31 -6.16
CA ILE A 18 -10.91 -12.06 -6.24
C ILE A 18 -10.54 -11.48 -4.88
N ASP A 19 -11.20 -11.88 -3.79
CA ASP A 19 -10.94 -11.36 -2.46
C ASP A 19 -9.53 -11.73 -2.01
N LEU A 20 -9.05 -12.92 -2.39
CA LEU A 20 -7.68 -13.36 -2.17
C LEU A 20 -6.64 -12.50 -2.93
N ILE A 21 -7.00 -11.94 -4.11
CA ILE A 21 -6.15 -11.01 -4.87
C ILE A 21 -6.03 -9.68 -4.14
N VAL A 22 -7.17 -9.13 -3.71
CA VAL A 22 -7.25 -7.84 -2.99
C VAL A 22 -6.48 -7.94 -1.67
N SER A 23 -6.73 -8.98 -0.91
CA SER A 23 -6.09 -9.22 0.39
C SER A 23 -4.57 -9.36 0.29
N LYS A 24 -4.04 -10.05 -0.73
CA LYS A 24 -2.58 -10.14 -0.94
C LYS A 24 -1.98 -8.77 -1.25
N ARG A 25 -2.63 -7.99 -2.10
CA ARG A 25 -2.17 -6.63 -2.42
C ARG A 25 -2.10 -5.77 -1.18
N GLU A 26 -3.16 -5.74 -0.37
CA GLU A 26 -3.19 -4.95 0.87
C GLU A 26 -2.07 -5.34 1.84
N LEU A 27 -1.83 -6.64 2.03
CA LEU A 27 -0.74 -7.12 2.88
C LEU A 27 0.63 -6.73 2.32
N ARG A 28 0.84 -6.81 1.00
CA ARG A 28 2.10 -6.40 0.37
C ARG A 28 2.32 -4.89 0.44
N GLU A 29 1.29 -4.09 0.26
CA GLU A 29 1.36 -2.63 0.44
C GLU A 29 1.71 -2.27 1.89
N LYS A 30 1.07 -2.93 2.87
CA LYS A 30 1.42 -2.78 4.29
C LYS A 30 2.86 -3.21 4.57
N GLN A 31 3.32 -4.32 4.02
CA GLN A 31 4.70 -4.79 4.16
C GLN A 31 5.71 -3.78 3.63
N LEU A 32 5.46 -3.23 2.44
CA LEU A 32 6.34 -2.24 1.82
C LEU A 32 6.37 -0.95 2.63
N ALA A 33 5.22 -0.48 3.11
CA ALA A 33 5.12 0.71 3.95
C ALA A 33 5.89 0.52 5.28
N THR A 34 5.68 -0.62 5.96
CA THR A 34 6.38 -0.94 7.21
C THR A 34 7.89 -1.06 7.00
N SER A 35 8.32 -1.72 5.92
CA SER A 35 9.75 -1.83 5.58
C SER A 35 10.38 -0.49 5.21
N ALA A 36 9.63 0.41 4.58
CA ALA A 36 10.11 1.76 4.27
C ALA A 36 10.33 2.59 5.55
N ILE A 37 9.41 2.49 6.52
CA ILE A 37 9.55 3.15 7.83
C ILE A 37 10.75 2.58 8.58
N GLU A 38 10.91 1.26 8.63
CA GLU A 38 12.07 0.62 9.27
C GLU A 38 13.40 1.11 8.67
N LYS A 39 13.47 1.18 7.32
CA LYS A 39 14.64 1.71 6.62
C LYS A 39 14.89 3.19 6.91
N ALA A 40 13.82 3.99 7.03
CA ALA A 40 13.93 5.41 7.37
C ALA A 40 14.44 5.59 8.80
N LEU A 41 13.90 4.85 9.77
CA LEU A 41 14.36 4.85 11.15
C LEU A 41 15.85 4.45 11.25
N LYS A 42 16.26 3.39 10.55
CA LYS A 42 17.69 2.97 10.53
C LYS A 42 18.63 3.98 9.88
N LYS A 43 18.14 4.91 9.06
CA LYS A 43 18.93 5.98 8.46
C LYS A 43 18.97 7.25 9.29
N ASP A 44 18.06 7.41 10.24
CA ASP A 44 18.00 8.58 11.09
C ASP A 44 19.30 8.73 11.90
N PRO A 45 19.96 9.91 11.89
CA PRO A 45 21.22 10.13 12.62
C PRO A 45 21.07 9.94 14.13
N VAL A 46 19.93 10.36 14.70
CA VAL A 46 19.63 10.21 16.14
C VAL A 46 19.47 8.73 16.47
N PHE A 47 18.73 7.99 15.63
CA PHE A 47 18.56 6.56 15.77
C PHE A 47 19.90 5.80 15.64
N LYS A 48 20.78 6.23 14.70
CA LYS A 48 22.13 5.65 14.55
C LYS A 48 23.01 5.86 15.77
N GLN A 49 22.92 7.01 16.39
CA GLN A 49 23.72 7.33 17.56
C GLN A 49 23.40 6.39 18.74
N TYR A 50 22.15 6.02 18.92
CA TYR A 50 21.68 5.17 20.02
C TYR A 50 21.67 3.67 19.71
N TYR A 51 21.65 3.26 18.43
CA TYR A 51 21.48 1.85 18.02
C TYR A 51 22.64 1.24 17.25
N PHE A 52 23.42 2.07 16.58
CA PHE A 52 24.59 1.62 15.80
C PHE A 52 25.89 2.25 16.30
N GLY A 53 25.87 2.97 17.42
CA GLY A 53 27.04 3.29 18.18
C GLY A 53 27.80 2.00 18.53
N LYS A 54 29.08 2.07 18.80
CA LYS A 54 29.98 0.91 19.05
C LYS A 54 29.66 0.11 20.33
N GLY A 55 28.48 0.29 20.93
CA GLY A 55 28.02 -0.37 22.16
C GLY A 55 26.81 -1.27 21.89
N ASP A 56 26.69 -2.31 22.69
CA ASP A 56 25.49 -3.13 22.76
C ASP A 56 24.43 -2.29 23.49
N ALA A 57 23.29 -2.01 22.88
CA ALA A 57 22.25 -1.14 23.46
C ALA A 57 21.76 -1.63 24.85
N GLU A 58 21.89 -2.93 25.12
CA GLU A 58 21.60 -3.51 26.45
C GLU A 58 22.66 -3.12 27.48
N LEU A 59 23.94 -3.04 27.06
CA LEU A 59 25.02 -2.60 27.93
C LEU A 59 24.93 -1.12 28.24
N ASP A 60 24.58 -0.29 27.25
CA ASP A 60 24.41 1.16 27.43
C ASP A 60 23.22 1.46 28.37
N VAL A 61 22.14 0.71 28.30
CA VAL A 61 20.99 0.79 29.22
C VAL A 61 21.45 0.43 30.65
N ALA A 62 22.14 -0.69 30.82
CA ALA A 62 22.61 -1.15 32.14
C ALA A 62 23.60 -0.16 32.78
N ASP A 63 24.50 0.44 31.99
CA ASP A 63 25.45 1.46 32.49
C ASP A 63 24.71 2.75 32.91
N LEU A 64 23.71 3.18 32.09
CA LEU A 64 22.89 4.35 32.44
C LEU A 64 22.06 4.09 33.70
N GLU A 65 21.42 2.95 33.83
CA GLU A 65 20.66 2.56 35.03
C GLU A 65 21.53 2.54 36.27
N TYR A 66 22.73 1.97 36.16
CA TYR A 66 23.69 1.97 37.25
C TYR A 66 24.09 3.38 37.65
N ARG A 67 24.46 4.25 36.71
CA ARG A 67 24.86 5.64 36.98
C ARG A 67 23.71 6.47 37.54
N ILE A 68 22.49 6.27 37.06
CA ILE A 68 21.29 6.90 37.62
C ILE A 68 21.12 6.50 39.07
N SER A 69 21.24 5.22 39.41
CA SER A 69 21.13 4.71 40.78
C SER A 69 22.20 5.30 41.72
N GLU A 70 23.43 5.44 41.25
CA GLU A 70 24.51 6.06 42.03
C GLU A 70 24.25 7.56 42.28
N LEU A 71 23.83 8.31 41.23
CA LEU A 71 23.48 9.72 41.38
C LEU A 71 22.26 9.93 42.29
N GLU A 72 21.26 9.06 42.25
CA GLU A 72 20.12 9.11 43.17
C GLU A 72 20.53 8.90 44.62
N LYS A 73 21.50 8.01 44.89
CA LYS A 73 22.09 7.82 46.21
C LYS A 73 22.87 9.06 46.68
N GLU A 74 23.68 9.64 45.79
CA GLU A 74 24.42 10.88 46.10
C GLU A 74 23.48 12.03 46.43
N ILE A 75 22.45 12.26 45.61
CA ILE A 75 21.44 13.29 45.84
C ILE A 75 20.67 13.04 47.13
N SER A 76 20.33 11.79 47.47
CA SER A 76 19.64 11.44 48.72
C SER A 76 20.50 11.61 49.97
N ALA A 77 21.82 11.55 49.83
CA ALA A 77 22.77 11.78 50.92
C ALA A 77 22.98 13.26 51.24
N PHE A 78 22.53 14.18 50.38
CA PHE A 78 22.62 15.61 50.61
C PHE A 78 21.71 16.03 51.78
N LYS A 79 22.27 16.29 52.96
CA LYS A 79 21.52 16.76 54.13
C LYS A 79 21.22 18.25 54.02
N VAL A 80 19.96 18.57 53.76
CA VAL A 80 19.46 19.94 53.71
C VAL A 80 18.36 20.15 54.76
N SER A 81 18.25 21.37 55.29
CA SER A 81 17.30 21.76 56.33
C SER A 81 15.83 21.50 55.89
N ASN A 82 14.90 21.26 56.85
CA ASN A 82 13.54 20.78 56.60
C ASN A 82 12.71 21.63 55.59
N ASN A 83 12.92 22.93 55.50
CA ASN A 83 12.23 23.79 54.53
C ASN A 83 12.82 23.68 53.11
N TYR A 84 14.02 23.18 52.96
CA TYR A 84 14.70 23.01 51.70
C TYR A 84 14.12 21.78 50.96
N HIS A 85 13.84 20.71 51.65
CA HIS A 85 13.27 19.50 51.09
C HIS A 85 11.85 19.68 50.50
N GLU A 86 11.05 20.57 51.08
CA GLU A 86 9.70 20.88 50.56
C GLU A 86 9.78 21.70 49.28
N LEU A 87 10.65 22.68 49.23
CA LEU A 87 10.85 23.53 48.04
C LEU A 87 11.54 22.78 46.90
N GLU A 88 12.45 21.88 47.24
CA GLU A 88 13.09 20.97 46.34
C GLU A 88 12.05 20.05 45.63
N LYS A 89 11.19 19.44 46.44
CA LYS A 89 10.14 18.56 45.92
C LYS A 89 9.17 19.30 44.99
N GLU A 90 8.85 20.58 45.35
CA GLU A 90 8.06 21.45 44.49
C GLU A 90 8.83 21.75 43.18
N ALA A 91 10.10 22.04 43.22
CA ALA A 91 10.93 22.32 42.04
C ALA A 91 11.05 21.10 41.14
N ASP A 92 11.22 19.90 41.68
CA ASP A 92 11.28 18.64 40.94
C ASP A 92 9.93 18.33 40.26
N GLU A 93 8.82 18.51 40.99
CA GLU A 93 7.49 18.35 40.38
C GLU A 93 7.25 19.31 39.21
N LYS A 94 7.64 20.59 39.39
CA LYS A 94 7.52 21.60 38.31
C LYS A 94 8.44 21.30 37.14
N SER A 95 9.65 20.85 37.39
CA SER A 95 10.61 20.41 36.38
C SER A 95 10.06 19.23 35.56
N TYR A 96 9.52 18.22 36.23
CA TYR A 96 8.90 17.06 35.58
C TYR A 96 7.69 17.47 34.74
N GLN A 97 6.81 18.32 35.27
CA GLN A 97 5.64 18.83 34.55
C GLN A 97 6.08 19.63 33.29
N LYS A 98 7.02 20.55 33.44
CA LYS A 98 7.57 21.35 32.34
C LYS A 98 8.09 20.45 31.22
N LYS A 99 8.86 19.43 31.58
CA LYS A 99 9.46 18.50 30.64
C LYS A 99 8.44 17.61 29.92
N THR A 100 7.41 17.19 30.61
CA THR A 100 6.31 16.46 30.00
C THR A 100 5.62 17.32 28.93
N LEU A 101 5.41 18.61 29.24
CA LEU A 101 4.84 19.56 28.27
C LEU A 101 5.78 19.87 27.11
N GLU A 102 7.08 19.98 27.34
CA GLU A 102 8.10 20.16 26.29
C GLU A 102 8.11 18.97 25.31
N ASN A 103 7.99 17.75 25.82
CA ASN A 103 7.85 16.56 24.97
C ASN A 103 6.55 16.58 24.16
N GLN A 104 5.44 16.97 24.77
CA GLN A 104 4.16 17.14 24.06
C GLN A 104 4.25 18.22 22.97
N ARG A 105 4.90 19.34 23.28
CA ARG A 105 5.20 20.43 22.34
C ARG A 105 5.94 19.95 21.10
N VAL A 106 6.97 19.11 21.28
CA VAL A 106 7.74 18.53 20.17
C VAL A 106 6.86 17.65 19.31
N LEU A 107 6.01 16.81 19.90
CA LEU A 107 5.09 15.94 19.16
C LEU A 107 4.08 16.75 18.35
N ILE A 108 3.48 17.76 18.96
CA ILE A 108 2.50 18.63 18.30
C ILE A 108 3.16 19.42 17.15
N ASN A 109 4.36 19.96 17.37
CA ASN A 109 5.12 20.65 16.33
C ASN A 109 5.42 19.74 15.13
N ASN A 110 5.84 18.49 15.39
CA ASN A 110 6.04 17.52 14.32
C ASN A 110 4.73 17.20 13.58
N TYR A 111 3.62 17.09 14.31
CA TYR A 111 2.31 16.86 13.71
C TYR A 111 1.84 18.04 12.86
N ILE A 112 2.01 19.28 13.36
CA ILE A 112 1.75 20.52 12.61
C ILE A 112 2.56 20.55 11.32
N LYS A 113 3.87 20.27 11.41
CA LYS A 113 4.77 20.21 10.26
C LYS A 113 4.32 19.19 9.23
N ASN A 114 3.93 18.00 9.67
CA ASN A 114 3.42 16.96 8.76
C ASN A 114 2.13 17.39 8.05
N ILE A 115 1.23 18.10 8.75
CA ILE A 115 0.02 18.67 8.12
C ILE A 115 0.41 19.75 7.11
N GLU A 116 1.33 20.66 7.45
CA GLU A 116 1.79 21.73 6.56
C GLU A 116 2.51 21.16 5.32
N ASP A 117 3.31 20.12 5.47
CA ASP A 117 3.95 19.43 4.35
C ASP A 117 2.93 18.69 3.48
N SER A 118 1.86 18.14 4.08
CA SER A 118 0.74 17.54 3.34
C SER A 118 -0.01 18.54 2.45
N PHE A 119 0.02 19.84 2.77
CA PHE A 119 -0.51 20.87 1.88
C PHE A 119 0.39 21.12 0.66
N LYS A 120 1.72 21.00 0.83
CA LYS A 120 2.70 21.25 -0.23
C LYS A 120 2.73 20.12 -1.27
N GLU A 121 2.66 18.86 -0.80
CA GLU A 121 2.73 17.69 -1.68
C GLU A 121 1.51 17.50 -2.57
N THR A 122 0.36 18.03 -2.18
CA THR A 122 -0.92 17.74 -2.86
C THR A 122 -1.15 18.61 -4.10
N ALA A 123 -0.46 19.74 -4.22
CA ALA A 123 -0.78 20.76 -5.24
C ALA A 123 -0.13 20.50 -6.62
N GLN A 124 1.04 19.89 -6.69
CA GLN A 124 1.82 19.91 -7.94
C GLN A 124 1.93 18.59 -8.72
N VAL A 125 1.81 17.43 -8.10
CA VAL A 125 2.24 16.17 -8.74
C VAL A 125 1.09 15.36 -9.39
N LYS A 126 -0.15 15.58 -8.98
CA LYS A 126 -1.28 14.77 -9.46
C LYS A 126 -2.06 15.40 -10.62
N GLU A 127 -2.17 16.70 -10.67
CA GLU A 127 -2.89 17.38 -11.76
C GLU A 127 -2.16 17.27 -13.10
N GLU A 128 -0.85 17.52 -13.13
CA GLU A 128 -0.06 17.40 -14.37
C GLU A 128 0.04 15.97 -14.91
N LYS A 129 0.12 14.96 -14.02
CA LYS A 129 0.16 13.56 -14.46
C LYS A 129 -1.21 13.07 -14.92
N ALA A 130 -2.28 13.45 -14.24
CA ALA A 130 -3.64 13.13 -14.67
C ALA A 130 -3.96 13.83 -16.00
N LEU A 131 -3.62 15.12 -16.15
CA LEU A 131 -3.79 15.83 -17.40
C LEU A 131 -3.01 15.19 -18.56
N LYS A 132 -1.76 14.81 -18.36
CA LYS A 132 -0.93 14.16 -19.40
C LYS A 132 -1.47 12.80 -19.85
N VAL A 133 -1.98 11.99 -18.93
CA VAL A 133 -2.62 10.71 -19.27
C VAL A 133 -3.94 10.94 -20.01
N TYR A 134 -4.70 11.95 -19.63
CA TYR A 134 -5.94 12.31 -20.30
C TYR A 134 -5.72 13.02 -21.64
N GLU A 135 -4.69 13.85 -21.77
CA GLU A 135 -4.33 14.45 -23.06
C GLU A 135 -3.90 13.38 -24.09
N ALA A 136 -3.20 12.34 -23.62
CA ALA A 136 -2.88 11.18 -24.47
C ALA A 136 -4.14 10.39 -24.89
N ALA A 137 -5.10 10.23 -23.99
CA ALA A 137 -6.37 9.54 -24.28
C ALA A 137 -7.34 10.39 -25.15
N LYS A 138 -7.25 11.72 -25.10
CA LYS A 138 -8.08 12.66 -25.88
C LYS A 138 -7.86 12.59 -27.39
N VAL A 139 -6.72 12.03 -27.81
CA VAL A 139 -6.40 11.83 -29.23
C VAL A 139 -7.24 10.71 -29.84
N GLU A 140 -7.73 9.76 -29.05
CA GLU A 140 -8.44 8.58 -29.57
C GLU A 140 -9.98 8.64 -29.47
N ILE A 141 -10.58 9.40 -28.51
CA ILE A 141 -12.05 9.46 -28.32
C ILE A 141 -12.52 10.87 -27.86
N PRO A 142 -12.79 11.84 -28.80
CA PRO A 142 -12.90 13.24 -28.44
C PRO A 142 -14.10 13.70 -27.61
N ASP A 143 -15.30 13.17 -27.82
CA ASP A 143 -16.52 13.79 -27.28
C ASP A 143 -17.09 13.16 -25.98
N MET A 144 -16.93 11.87 -25.77
CA MET A 144 -17.35 11.20 -24.50
C MET A 144 -16.38 11.44 -23.36
N VAL A 145 -15.10 11.56 -23.66
CA VAL A 145 -14.03 11.76 -22.67
C VAL A 145 -14.09 13.17 -22.06
N LYS A 146 -14.53 14.18 -22.83
CA LYS A 146 -14.59 15.56 -22.37
C LYS A 146 -15.59 15.78 -21.22
N LYS A 147 -16.74 15.14 -21.30
CA LYS A 147 -17.80 15.27 -20.28
C LYS A 147 -17.45 14.53 -18.98
N ASN A 148 -16.81 13.36 -19.09
CA ASN A 148 -16.32 12.60 -17.95
C ASN A 148 -15.09 13.23 -17.27
N ILE A 149 -14.24 13.95 -18.02
CA ILE A 149 -13.08 14.66 -17.45
C ILE A 149 -13.53 15.80 -16.55
N ASP A 150 -14.47 16.60 -17.00
CA ASP A 150 -14.94 17.74 -16.19
C ASP A 150 -15.59 17.27 -14.88
N GLU A 151 -16.36 16.20 -14.91
CA GLU A 151 -16.95 15.58 -13.71
C GLU A 151 -15.88 14.99 -12.76
N VAL A 152 -14.85 14.31 -13.28
CA VAL A 152 -13.75 13.75 -12.51
C VAL A 152 -12.87 14.85 -11.93
N LEU A 153 -12.56 15.89 -12.69
CA LEU A 153 -11.80 17.05 -12.21
C LEU A 153 -12.60 17.83 -11.17
N GLN A 154 -13.91 17.99 -11.36
CA GLN A 154 -14.79 18.63 -10.40
C GLN A 154 -14.87 17.80 -9.10
N PHE A 155 -15.06 16.50 -9.20
CA PHE A 155 -15.05 15.59 -8.05
C PHE A 155 -13.70 15.63 -7.31
N HIS A 156 -12.58 15.58 -8.05
CA HIS A 156 -11.25 15.65 -7.47
C HIS A 156 -11.00 17.00 -6.79
N THR A 157 -11.45 18.08 -7.39
CA THR A 157 -11.37 19.44 -6.82
C THR A 157 -12.19 19.55 -5.53
N GLU A 158 -13.42 19.03 -5.51
CA GLU A 158 -14.26 18.99 -4.30
C GLU A 158 -13.65 18.11 -3.20
N LEU A 159 -13.06 16.98 -3.56
CA LEU A 159 -12.39 16.07 -2.63
C LEU A 159 -11.15 16.73 -2.00
N LEU A 160 -10.34 17.41 -2.81
CA LEU A 160 -9.19 18.19 -2.33
C LEU A 160 -9.62 19.36 -1.45
N LYS A 161 -10.68 20.07 -1.82
CA LYS A 161 -11.26 21.17 -1.04
C LYS A 161 -11.74 20.67 0.34
N THR A 162 -12.50 19.59 0.37
CA THR A 162 -12.99 18.97 1.62
C THR A 162 -11.84 18.48 2.50
N ARG A 163 -10.82 17.84 1.89
CA ARG A 163 -9.59 17.44 2.60
C ARG A 163 -8.87 18.65 3.18
N ASN A 164 -8.70 19.71 2.39
CA ASN A 164 -8.01 20.92 2.83
C ASN A 164 -8.77 21.64 3.95
N ILE A 165 -10.09 21.68 3.91
CA ILE A 165 -10.92 22.23 5.00
C ILE A 165 -10.69 21.43 6.29
N ARG A 166 -10.72 20.09 6.22
CA ARG A 166 -10.47 19.23 7.37
C ARG A 166 -9.06 19.40 7.94
N LEU A 167 -8.04 19.42 7.07
CA LEU A 167 -6.65 19.62 7.47
C LEU A 167 -6.42 20.99 8.09
N ARG A 168 -7.05 22.06 7.56
CA ARG A 168 -6.98 23.41 8.14
C ARG A 168 -7.65 23.46 9.53
N LYS A 169 -8.78 22.80 9.69
CA LYS A 169 -9.45 22.71 11.01
C LYS A 169 -8.56 21.99 12.03
N GLU A 170 -7.95 20.89 11.62
CA GLU A 170 -7.03 20.15 12.49
C GLU A 170 -5.75 20.96 12.78
N LEU A 171 -5.17 21.64 11.79
CA LEU A 171 -4.02 22.52 11.97
C LEU A 171 -4.32 23.64 12.98
N ASN A 172 -5.47 24.30 12.86
CA ASN A 172 -5.86 25.35 13.78
C ASN A 172 -6.06 24.83 15.21
N LYS A 173 -6.65 23.63 15.35
CA LYS A 173 -6.79 22.95 16.64
C LYS A 173 -5.43 22.67 17.28
N GLN A 174 -4.51 22.11 16.51
CA GLN A 174 -3.17 21.77 17.00
C GLN A 174 -2.33 23.03 17.32
N LYS A 175 -2.50 24.12 16.58
CA LYS A 175 -1.84 25.41 16.87
C LYS A 175 -2.40 26.04 18.16
N ALA A 176 -3.69 25.93 18.42
CA ALA A 176 -4.29 26.40 19.67
C ALA A 176 -3.80 25.57 20.86
N GLU A 177 -3.72 24.24 20.72
CA GLU A 177 -3.20 23.33 21.74
C GLU A 177 -1.71 23.61 22.03
N LEU A 178 -0.93 23.88 20.97
CA LEU A 178 0.48 24.28 21.09
C LEU A 178 0.64 25.58 21.91
N GLN A 179 -0.19 26.58 21.62
CA GLN A 179 -0.17 27.86 22.35
C GLN A 179 -0.50 27.65 23.84
N GLU A 180 -1.49 26.83 24.16
CA GLU A 180 -1.84 26.52 25.56
C GLU A 180 -0.68 25.83 26.29
N ILE A 181 0.04 24.92 25.59
CA ILE A 181 1.20 24.25 26.14
C ILE A 181 2.35 25.23 26.34
N ASP A 182 2.62 26.12 25.39
CA ASP A 182 3.66 27.15 25.52
C ASP A 182 3.42 28.07 26.73
N GLU A 183 2.17 28.52 26.93
CA GLU A 183 1.78 29.33 28.09
C GLU A 183 1.99 28.58 29.43
N LYS A 184 1.69 27.28 29.46
CA LYS A 184 1.94 26.43 30.65
C LYS A 184 3.43 26.25 30.90
N ILE A 185 4.23 26.03 29.86
CA ILE A 185 5.71 25.91 29.95
C ILE A 185 6.31 27.20 30.51
N ASP A 186 5.88 28.36 30.01
CA ASP A 186 6.38 29.66 30.49
C ASP A 186 6.01 29.94 31.95
N THR A 187 4.80 29.54 32.35
CA THR A 187 4.34 29.70 33.74
C THR A 187 5.12 28.81 34.68
N LEU A 188 5.35 27.54 34.31
CA LEU A 188 6.15 26.60 35.08
C LEU A 188 7.62 27.03 35.12
N GLY A 189 8.15 27.60 34.03
CA GLY A 189 9.52 28.13 33.95
C GLY A 189 9.73 29.25 34.94
N ARG A 190 8.85 30.25 34.99
CA ARG A 190 8.93 31.36 35.95
C ARG A 190 8.86 30.88 37.40
N ARG A 191 7.95 29.95 37.70
CA ARG A 191 7.86 29.40 39.06
C ARG A 191 9.13 28.62 39.46
N MET A 192 9.70 27.89 38.53
CA MET A 192 10.95 27.16 38.75
C MET A 192 12.14 28.10 38.99
N ASP A 193 12.22 29.21 38.22
CA ASP A 193 13.25 30.22 38.40
C ASP A 193 13.15 30.90 39.78
N GLU A 194 11.92 31.23 40.26
CA GLU A 194 11.67 31.75 41.60
C GLU A 194 12.15 30.78 42.72
N LEU A 195 11.84 29.48 42.56
CA LEU A 195 12.27 28.44 43.51
C LEU A 195 13.78 28.27 43.52
N LEU A 196 14.42 28.31 42.32
CA LEU A 196 15.87 28.19 42.19
C LEU A 196 16.59 29.40 42.77
N ASP A 197 16.11 30.63 42.59
CA ASP A 197 16.65 31.85 43.18
C ASP A 197 16.61 31.81 44.72
N PHE A 198 15.53 31.31 45.30
CA PHE A 198 15.42 31.14 46.73
C PHE A 198 16.39 30.08 47.27
N LEU A 199 16.57 28.99 46.56
CA LEU A 199 17.48 27.91 46.91
C LEU A 199 18.95 28.32 46.72
N ASN A 200 19.28 29.23 45.80
CA ASN A 200 20.64 29.72 45.51
C ASN A 200 21.25 30.55 46.62
N THR A 201 20.45 31.13 47.51
CA THR A 201 20.93 31.93 48.62
C THR A 201 21.55 31.13 49.78
N HIS A 202 21.61 29.79 49.70
CA HIS A 202 21.98 28.88 50.78
C HIS A 202 23.11 27.89 50.46
N GLY A 203 24.10 28.24 49.65
CA GLY A 203 25.50 27.73 49.68
C GLY A 203 25.77 26.26 49.27
N ALA A 204 24.82 25.35 49.33
CA ALA A 204 25.01 23.92 48.93
C ALA A 204 24.30 23.58 47.61
N LEU A 205 23.70 24.59 47.00
CA LEU A 205 22.76 24.43 45.92
C LEU A 205 23.38 24.19 44.54
N GLU A 206 24.53 24.80 44.26
CA GLU A 206 25.16 24.67 42.93
C GLU A 206 25.52 23.21 42.62
N GLU A 207 26.06 22.51 43.61
CA GLU A 207 26.44 21.10 43.49
C GLU A 207 25.19 20.19 43.35
N TYR A 208 24.16 20.45 44.16
CA TYR A 208 22.88 19.75 44.09
C TYR A 208 22.17 19.98 42.77
N VAL A 209 22.11 21.22 42.29
CA VAL A 209 21.52 21.57 40.98
C VAL A 209 22.30 20.90 39.83
N ALA A 210 23.61 20.84 39.92
CA ALA A 210 24.45 20.17 38.92
C ALA A 210 24.16 18.65 38.88
N LEU A 211 24.07 17.99 40.03
CA LEU A 211 23.77 16.56 40.16
C LEU A 211 22.33 16.26 39.66
N THR A 212 21.35 17.06 40.04
CA THR A 212 19.96 16.90 39.60
C THR A 212 19.82 17.10 38.10
N LYS A 213 20.55 18.07 37.52
CA LYS A 213 20.58 18.28 36.05
C LYS A 213 21.22 17.09 35.34
N GLN A 214 22.30 16.55 35.91
CA GLN A 214 22.97 15.37 35.35
C GLN A 214 22.06 14.14 35.41
N LEU A 215 21.40 13.88 36.55
CA LEU A 215 20.41 12.83 36.73
C LEU A 215 19.30 12.94 35.71
N THR A 216 18.72 14.13 35.59
CA THR A 216 17.66 14.42 34.65
C THR A 216 18.09 14.15 33.20
N THR A 217 19.30 14.50 32.83
CA THR A 217 19.84 14.25 31.49
C THR A 217 19.96 12.76 31.21
N MET A 218 20.50 11.98 32.16
CA MET A 218 20.64 10.53 32.03
C MET A 218 19.30 9.79 31.99
N GLN A 219 18.35 10.19 32.85
CA GLN A 219 17.00 9.63 32.83
C GLN A 219 16.30 9.88 31.48
N ASN A 220 16.53 11.02 30.87
CA ASN A 220 15.99 11.33 29.53
C ASN A 220 16.62 10.48 28.45
N GLU A 221 17.92 10.28 28.53
CA GLU A 221 18.64 9.44 27.60
C GLU A 221 18.12 7.99 27.70
N LEU A 222 17.98 7.47 28.90
CA LEU A 222 17.41 6.15 29.17
C LEU A 222 15.98 6.03 28.63
N ASN A 223 15.11 7.01 28.90
CA ASN A 223 13.74 7.02 28.41
C ASN A 223 13.67 7.04 26.87
N ARG A 224 14.56 7.79 26.21
CA ARG A 224 14.68 7.79 24.76
C ARG A 224 15.06 6.41 24.22
N ILE A 225 16.03 5.76 24.84
CA ILE A 225 16.46 4.41 24.44
C ILE A 225 15.28 3.43 24.57
N HIS A 226 14.57 3.45 25.71
CA HIS A 226 13.41 2.60 25.93
C HIS A 226 12.28 2.85 24.92
N GLU A 227 12.00 4.12 24.61
CA GLU A 227 10.98 4.49 23.61
C GLU A 227 11.36 3.95 22.22
N TYR A 228 12.63 4.10 21.83
CA TYR A 228 13.10 3.54 20.55
C TYR A 228 13.04 2.01 20.54
N GLN A 229 13.41 1.33 21.64
CA GLN A 229 13.28 -0.13 21.73
C GLN A 229 11.83 -0.57 21.58
N ARG A 230 10.90 0.15 22.20
CA ARG A 230 9.47 -0.10 22.09
C ARG A 230 8.99 0.05 20.65
N ILE A 231 9.37 1.14 19.99
CA ILE A 231 9.03 1.39 18.58
C ILE A 231 9.57 0.26 17.69
N LEU A 232 10.84 -0.10 17.83
CA LEU A 232 11.44 -1.19 17.04
C LEU A 232 10.76 -2.53 17.27
N LYS A 233 10.42 -2.84 18.52
CA LYS A 233 9.70 -4.06 18.84
C LYS A 233 8.35 -4.08 18.13
N THR A 234 7.58 -2.99 18.22
CA THR A 234 6.28 -2.86 17.54
C THR A 234 6.41 -3.07 16.03
N TYR A 235 7.45 -2.51 15.39
CA TYR A 235 7.67 -2.72 13.96
C TYR A 235 8.06 -4.16 13.64
N LYS A 236 8.93 -4.79 14.45
CA LYS A 236 9.30 -6.20 14.27
C LYS A 236 8.08 -7.10 14.39
N ASP A 237 7.25 -6.88 15.40
CA ASP A 237 6.03 -7.64 15.63
C ASP A 237 5.05 -7.44 14.45
N THR A 238 4.85 -6.21 13.99
CA THR A 238 4.02 -5.91 12.80
C THR A 238 4.54 -6.62 11.55
N VAL A 239 5.86 -6.65 11.33
CA VAL A 239 6.45 -7.37 10.18
C VAL A 239 6.22 -8.88 10.29
N LEU A 240 6.31 -9.45 11.50
CA LEU A 240 6.03 -10.85 11.75
C LEU A 240 4.55 -11.16 11.47
N ASP A 241 3.64 -10.37 12.01
CA ASP A 241 2.20 -10.51 11.78
C ASP A 241 1.84 -10.47 10.28
N ILE A 242 2.44 -9.55 9.54
CA ILE A 242 2.25 -9.46 8.08
C ILE A 242 2.75 -10.73 7.39
N LYS A 243 3.92 -11.25 7.78
CA LYS A 243 4.48 -12.48 7.21
C LYS A 243 3.59 -13.70 7.52
N GLU A 244 3.11 -13.83 8.75
CA GLU A 244 2.20 -14.89 9.15
C GLU A 244 0.89 -14.82 8.36
N ASN A 245 0.33 -13.62 8.22
CA ASN A 245 -0.87 -13.42 7.42
C ASN A 245 -0.65 -13.77 5.94
N LEU A 246 0.50 -13.43 5.35
CA LEU A 246 0.84 -13.82 3.98
C LEU A 246 0.94 -15.33 3.82
N ILE A 247 1.56 -16.04 4.79
CA ILE A 247 1.66 -17.50 4.79
C ILE A 247 0.28 -18.13 4.94
N ARG A 248 -0.55 -17.59 5.84
CA ARG A 248 -1.92 -18.08 6.02
C ARG A 248 -2.73 -17.92 4.72
N GLN A 249 -2.70 -16.75 4.11
CA GLN A 249 -3.37 -16.51 2.84
C GLN A 249 -2.84 -17.38 1.69
N ASP A 250 -1.55 -17.72 1.72
CA ASP A 250 -0.98 -18.63 0.74
C ASP A 250 -1.59 -20.03 0.85
N ARG A 251 -1.77 -20.52 2.08
CA ARG A 251 -2.46 -21.78 2.37
C ARG A 251 -3.95 -21.74 2.00
N GLU A 252 -4.64 -20.66 2.38
CA GLU A 252 -6.04 -20.43 2.02
C GLU A 252 -6.24 -20.44 0.50
N THR A 253 -5.31 -19.81 -0.23
CA THR A 253 -5.33 -19.81 -1.69
C THR A 253 -5.10 -21.21 -2.27
N GLN A 254 -4.17 -21.97 -1.70
CA GLN A 254 -3.91 -23.33 -2.14
C GLN A 254 -5.14 -24.22 -1.88
N GLN A 255 -5.75 -24.09 -0.70
CA GLN A 255 -6.97 -24.81 -0.36
C GLN A 255 -8.12 -24.45 -1.30
N TYR A 256 -8.32 -23.15 -1.56
CA TYR A 256 -9.33 -22.70 -2.53
C TYR A 256 -9.13 -23.31 -3.92
N LEU A 257 -7.88 -23.35 -4.41
CA LEU A 257 -7.58 -23.94 -5.72
C LEU A 257 -7.82 -25.46 -5.76
N GLU A 258 -7.65 -26.14 -4.64
CA GLU A 258 -7.97 -27.57 -4.48
C GLU A 258 -9.48 -27.79 -4.43
N ASP A 259 -10.19 -27.01 -3.61
CA ASP A 259 -11.64 -27.10 -3.46
C ASP A 259 -12.38 -26.73 -4.77
N ALA A 260 -11.86 -25.73 -5.49
CA ALA A 260 -12.37 -25.34 -6.82
C ALA A 260 -11.84 -26.22 -7.97
N GLY A 261 -11.14 -27.31 -7.65
CA GLY A 261 -10.40 -28.12 -8.64
C GLY A 261 -11.25 -28.63 -9.78
N GLU A 262 -12.50 -29.04 -9.53
CA GLU A 262 -13.44 -29.49 -10.55
C GLU A 262 -13.80 -28.34 -11.52
N TYR A 263 -14.18 -27.18 -10.98
CA TYR A 263 -14.48 -25.99 -11.76
C TYR A 263 -13.29 -25.51 -12.58
N LEU A 264 -12.12 -25.43 -11.95
CA LEU A 264 -10.89 -25.02 -12.65
C LEU A 264 -10.48 -26.03 -13.74
N SER A 265 -10.76 -27.29 -13.55
CA SER A 265 -10.55 -28.33 -14.58
C SER A 265 -11.52 -28.15 -15.75
N GLU A 266 -12.76 -27.79 -15.48
CA GLU A 266 -13.74 -27.46 -16.53
C GLU A 266 -13.25 -26.26 -17.38
N LEU A 267 -12.77 -25.16 -16.75
CA LEU A 267 -12.20 -24.02 -17.45
C LEU A 267 -11.03 -24.44 -18.34
N LYS A 268 -10.10 -25.22 -17.79
CA LYS A 268 -8.93 -25.73 -18.52
C LYS A 268 -9.33 -26.60 -19.71
N ASN A 269 -10.30 -27.47 -19.54
CA ASN A 269 -10.80 -28.36 -20.58
C ASN A 269 -11.53 -27.58 -21.69
N LYS A 270 -12.35 -26.57 -21.35
CA LYS A 270 -12.99 -25.70 -22.34
C LYS A 270 -11.95 -24.94 -23.17
N TYR A 271 -10.99 -24.30 -22.51
CA TYR A 271 -9.91 -23.60 -23.21
C TYR A 271 -9.12 -24.55 -24.13
N TRP A 272 -8.75 -25.71 -23.64
CA TRP A 272 -8.05 -26.73 -24.39
C TRP A 272 -8.89 -27.19 -25.59
N ALA A 273 -10.17 -27.42 -25.43
CA ALA A 273 -11.07 -27.82 -26.53
C ALA A 273 -11.12 -26.77 -27.64
N PHE A 274 -11.19 -25.46 -27.27
CA PHE A 274 -11.18 -24.40 -28.27
C PHE A 274 -9.87 -24.35 -29.03
N THR A 275 -8.74 -24.36 -28.33
CA THR A 275 -7.42 -24.30 -28.95
C THR A 275 -7.13 -25.51 -29.84
N LYS A 276 -7.64 -26.69 -29.50
CA LYS A 276 -7.49 -27.92 -30.31
C LYS A 276 -8.26 -27.89 -31.61
N ARG A 277 -9.28 -27.07 -31.73
CA ARG A 277 -9.98 -26.85 -33.03
C ARG A 277 -9.11 -26.09 -34.02
N PHE A 278 -8.23 -25.21 -33.54
CA PHE A 278 -7.24 -24.48 -34.37
C PHE A 278 -5.99 -25.33 -34.61
N TYR A 279 -5.49 -25.95 -33.56
CA TYR A 279 -4.17 -26.62 -33.55
C TYR A 279 -4.25 -28.00 -32.89
N PRO A 280 -4.74 -29.03 -33.58
CA PRO A 280 -4.90 -30.36 -32.99
C PRO A 280 -3.63 -30.97 -32.41
N LYS A 281 -2.46 -30.64 -33.04
CA LYS A 281 -1.15 -31.22 -32.68
C LYS A 281 -0.36 -30.35 -31.69
N LYS A 282 -0.58 -29.04 -31.60
CA LYS A 282 0.17 -28.13 -30.72
C LYS A 282 -0.21 -28.35 -29.26
N ARG A 283 0.76 -28.18 -28.36
CA ARG A 283 0.49 -28.12 -26.94
C ARG A 283 -0.25 -26.82 -26.60
N SER A 284 -1.28 -26.90 -25.81
CA SER A 284 -2.03 -25.73 -25.37
C SER A 284 -2.69 -26.01 -24.04
N GLY A 285 -3.01 -24.96 -23.30
CA GLY A 285 -3.69 -25.09 -22.02
C GLY A 285 -3.81 -23.77 -21.26
N LEU A 286 -4.66 -23.78 -20.26
CA LEU A 286 -4.81 -22.68 -19.29
C LEU A 286 -4.08 -23.06 -18.00
N VAL A 287 -3.15 -22.23 -17.58
CA VAL A 287 -2.41 -22.38 -16.33
C VAL A 287 -3.05 -21.48 -15.29
N ILE A 288 -3.54 -22.09 -14.21
CA ILE A 288 -4.05 -21.38 -13.04
C ILE A 288 -3.33 -21.97 -11.83
N LYS A 289 -2.55 -21.13 -11.14
CA LYS A 289 -1.72 -21.56 -10.00
C LYS A 289 -1.68 -20.47 -8.94
N ASN A 290 -1.43 -20.85 -7.70
CA ASN A 290 -1.05 -19.92 -6.66
C ASN A 290 0.28 -19.26 -7.00
N ASN A 291 0.38 -17.96 -6.76
CA ASN A 291 1.58 -17.18 -6.89
C ASN A 291 2.05 -16.76 -5.50
N SER A 292 2.97 -17.52 -4.92
CA SER A 292 3.58 -17.26 -3.59
C SER A 292 4.71 -16.21 -3.64
N GLY A 293 5.01 -15.65 -4.82
CA GLY A 293 6.09 -14.66 -5.00
C GLY A 293 5.86 -13.34 -4.26
N ASP A 294 6.94 -12.55 -4.16
CA ASP A 294 6.96 -11.26 -3.45
C ASP A 294 6.28 -10.10 -4.21
N ASN A 295 5.42 -10.42 -5.16
CA ASN A 295 4.62 -9.47 -5.90
C ASN A 295 3.19 -9.35 -5.33
N THR A 296 2.38 -8.46 -5.92
CA THR A 296 0.99 -8.23 -5.54
C THR A 296 -0.01 -9.17 -6.23
N LEU A 297 0.47 -10.08 -7.10
CA LEU A 297 -0.38 -11.01 -7.84
C LEU A 297 -0.62 -12.27 -7.00
N ARG A 298 -1.89 -12.64 -6.79
CA ARG A 298 -2.24 -13.84 -6.04
C ARG A 298 -2.22 -15.10 -6.90
N TYR A 299 -2.60 -14.98 -8.15
CA TYR A 299 -2.62 -16.08 -9.09
C TYR A 299 -1.65 -15.87 -10.24
N THR A 300 -1.14 -16.95 -10.78
CA THR A 300 -0.58 -17.01 -12.13
C THR A 300 -1.68 -17.55 -13.02
N LEU A 301 -2.20 -16.69 -13.91
CA LEU A 301 -3.21 -17.04 -14.90
C LEU A 301 -2.62 -16.82 -16.29
N GLU A 302 -2.39 -17.88 -17.02
CA GLU A 302 -1.76 -17.85 -18.34
C GLU A 302 -2.47 -18.77 -19.32
N ALA A 303 -2.93 -18.21 -20.40
CA ALA A 303 -3.37 -18.93 -21.58
C ALA A 303 -2.17 -19.18 -22.49
N ARG A 304 -1.89 -20.43 -22.83
CA ARG A 304 -0.71 -20.82 -23.62
C ARG A 304 -1.10 -21.66 -24.84
N ILE A 305 -0.42 -21.41 -25.94
CA ILE A 305 -0.38 -22.27 -27.13
C ILE A 305 1.09 -22.36 -27.55
N GLU A 306 1.56 -23.53 -27.96
CA GLU A 306 2.91 -23.72 -28.50
C GLU A 306 3.15 -22.78 -29.70
N ASP A 307 4.31 -22.11 -29.72
CA ASP A 307 4.68 -21.07 -30.71
C ASP A 307 3.83 -19.78 -30.65
N ASP A 308 3.33 -19.39 -29.46
CA ASP A 308 2.52 -18.17 -29.27
C ASP A 308 3.30 -16.86 -29.47
N SER A 309 4.61 -16.94 -29.72
CA SER A 309 5.41 -15.82 -30.21
C SER A 309 5.10 -15.41 -31.66
N SER A 310 4.43 -16.25 -32.42
CA SER A 310 3.91 -15.93 -33.76
C SER A 310 2.60 -15.13 -33.61
N ASP A 311 2.50 -14.00 -34.32
CA ASP A 311 1.35 -13.09 -34.23
C ASP A 311 0.01 -13.81 -34.45
N GLY A 312 -0.11 -14.64 -35.48
CA GLY A 312 -1.35 -15.39 -35.76
C GLY A 312 -1.70 -16.40 -34.67
N VAL A 313 -0.73 -17.04 -34.04
CA VAL A 313 -0.97 -17.96 -32.90
C VAL A 313 -1.36 -17.18 -31.65
N ASN A 314 -0.75 -16.01 -31.45
CA ASN A 314 -1.10 -15.13 -30.35
C ASN A 314 -2.55 -14.61 -30.46
N GLU A 315 -3.00 -14.21 -31.65
CA GLU A 315 -4.37 -13.78 -31.87
C GLU A 315 -5.37 -14.93 -31.58
N VAL A 316 -5.08 -16.14 -32.04
CA VAL A 316 -5.90 -17.34 -31.71
C VAL A 316 -5.89 -17.60 -30.20
N ARG A 317 -4.77 -17.45 -29.53
CA ARG A 317 -4.66 -17.60 -28.07
C ARG A 317 -5.57 -16.60 -27.33
N MET A 318 -5.52 -15.33 -27.74
CA MET A 318 -6.38 -14.28 -27.18
C MET A 318 -7.85 -14.58 -27.45
N PHE A 319 -8.22 -14.88 -28.69
CA PHE A 319 -9.60 -15.25 -29.04
C PHE A 319 -10.12 -16.43 -28.21
N CYS A 320 -9.36 -17.51 -28.07
CA CYS A 320 -9.79 -18.67 -27.27
C CYS A 320 -9.97 -18.32 -25.81
N PHE A 321 -9.20 -17.38 -25.26
CA PHE A 321 -9.34 -16.91 -23.91
C PHE A 321 -10.58 -16.03 -23.73
N ASP A 322 -10.84 -15.10 -24.66
CA ASP A 322 -12.04 -14.27 -24.65
C ASP A 322 -13.29 -15.12 -24.82
N LEU A 323 -13.24 -16.13 -25.70
CA LEU A 323 -14.31 -17.08 -25.87
C LEU A 323 -14.58 -17.91 -24.61
N LEU A 324 -13.52 -18.31 -23.87
CA LEU A 324 -13.68 -18.97 -22.58
C LEU A 324 -14.46 -18.10 -21.60
N ILE A 325 -14.08 -16.82 -21.46
CA ILE A 325 -14.78 -15.85 -20.60
C ILE A 325 -16.25 -15.75 -21.03
N PHE A 326 -16.50 -15.71 -22.34
CA PHE A 326 -17.82 -15.57 -22.89
C PHE A 326 -18.73 -16.76 -22.55
N VAL A 327 -18.23 -17.99 -22.66
CA VAL A 327 -19.04 -19.20 -22.39
C VAL A 327 -19.12 -19.56 -20.91
N CYS A 328 -18.30 -18.97 -20.05
CA CYS A 328 -18.38 -19.20 -18.60
C CYS A 328 -19.61 -18.58 -17.95
N LYS A 329 -20.26 -17.60 -18.61
CA LYS A 329 -21.51 -16.94 -18.16
C LYS A 329 -21.47 -16.35 -16.75
N VAL A 330 -20.30 -16.07 -16.20
CA VAL A 330 -20.14 -15.37 -14.92
C VAL A 330 -20.62 -13.93 -15.05
N SER A 331 -20.30 -13.30 -16.17
CA SER A 331 -20.85 -12.00 -16.56
C SER A 331 -22.30 -12.14 -17.05
N LYS A 332 -23.14 -11.14 -16.77
CA LYS A 332 -24.48 -11.03 -17.34
C LYS A 332 -24.46 -10.61 -18.82
N MET A 333 -23.28 -10.31 -19.36
CA MET A 333 -23.13 -9.97 -20.78
C MET A 333 -23.43 -11.18 -21.66
N ARG A 334 -24.27 -10.98 -22.66
CA ARG A 334 -24.68 -12.01 -23.61
C ARG A 334 -24.07 -11.80 -25.00
N PHE A 335 -23.14 -10.87 -25.11
CA PHE A 335 -22.42 -10.61 -26.35
C PHE A 335 -20.94 -10.40 -26.10
N ILE A 336 -20.16 -10.70 -27.13
CA ILE A 336 -18.74 -10.37 -27.21
C ILE A 336 -18.49 -9.65 -28.54
N ALA A 337 -17.63 -8.65 -28.54
CA ALA A 337 -17.28 -7.89 -29.72
C ALA A 337 -15.76 -7.88 -29.95
N HIS A 338 -15.33 -8.18 -31.16
CA HIS A 338 -13.95 -8.08 -31.59
C HIS A 338 -13.80 -7.13 -32.80
N ASP A 339 -12.71 -6.37 -32.78
CA ASP A 339 -12.37 -5.50 -33.89
C ASP A 339 -11.50 -6.20 -34.96
N SER A 340 -11.28 -5.53 -36.07
CA SER A 340 -10.52 -6.04 -37.21
C SER A 340 -9.07 -6.41 -36.88
N ARG A 341 -8.48 -5.90 -35.78
CA ARG A 341 -7.11 -6.22 -35.35
C ARG A 341 -6.94 -7.69 -35.02
N LEU A 342 -7.96 -8.31 -34.39
CA LEU A 342 -7.93 -9.73 -34.07
C LEU A 342 -7.72 -10.60 -35.31
N PHE A 343 -8.27 -10.20 -36.45
CA PHE A 343 -8.23 -10.98 -37.70
C PHE A 343 -6.97 -10.68 -38.54
N ALA A 344 -6.25 -9.59 -38.29
CA ALA A 344 -5.21 -9.07 -39.16
C ALA A 344 -4.10 -10.09 -39.43
N ASN A 345 -3.61 -10.78 -38.41
CA ASN A 345 -2.50 -11.72 -38.50
C ASN A 345 -2.95 -13.19 -38.59
N MET A 346 -4.25 -13.46 -38.53
CA MET A 346 -4.78 -14.81 -38.68
C MET A 346 -4.75 -15.26 -40.14
N ASP A 347 -4.39 -16.51 -40.41
CA ASP A 347 -4.51 -17.11 -41.72
C ASP A 347 -6.01 -17.46 -42.05
N PRO A 348 -6.35 -17.69 -43.33
CA PRO A 348 -7.72 -17.99 -43.71
C PRO A 348 -8.34 -19.20 -42.99
N ARG A 349 -7.57 -20.22 -42.66
CA ARG A 349 -8.06 -21.41 -41.95
C ARG A 349 -8.34 -21.09 -40.49
N GLN A 350 -7.50 -20.25 -39.87
CA GLN A 350 -7.76 -19.77 -38.52
C GLN A 350 -9.06 -18.93 -38.46
N ARG A 351 -9.28 -18.03 -39.40
CA ARG A 351 -10.49 -17.21 -39.47
C ARG A 351 -11.73 -18.09 -39.67
N GLU A 352 -11.69 -19.05 -40.63
CA GLU A 352 -12.79 -20.00 -40.85
C GLU A 352 -13.10 -20.79 -39.57
N THR A 353 -12.09 -21.35 -38.93
CA THR A 353 -12.28 -22.10 -37.69
C THR A 353 -12.87 -21.23 -36.58
N LEU A 354 -12.45 -19.96 -36.46
CA LEU A 354 -13.04 -19.00 -35.54
C LEU A 354 -14.53 -18.82 -35.77
N PHE A 355 -14.94 -18.46 -37.00
CA PHE A 355 -16.34 -18.22 -37.31
C PHE A 355 -17.20 -19.47 -37.11
N ARG A 356 -16.70 -20.65 -37.45
CA ARG A 356 -17.39 -21.90 -37.21
C ARG A 356 -17.62 -22.18 -35.73
N ILE A 357 -16.60 -21.97 -34.88
CA ILE A 357 -16.72 -22.14 -33.44
C ILE A 357 -17.78 -21.17 -32.88
N VAL A 358 -17.68 -19.91 -33.26
CA VAL A 358 -18.60 -18.87 -32.78
C VAL A 358 -20.04 -19.14 -33.23
N SER A 359 -20.27 -19.46 -34.51
CA SER A 359 -21.59 -19.81 -35.02
C SER A 359 -22.20 -20.98 -34.24
N GLU A 360 -21.43 -22.03 -33.99
CA GLU A 360 -21.86 -23.17 -33.18
C GLU A 360 -22.28 -22.77 -31.77
N ILE A 361 -21.42 -21.99 -31.07
CA ILE A 361 -21.69 -21.54 -29.70
C ILE A 361 -22.90 -20.61 -29.64
N CYS A 362 -22.98 -19.63 -30.54
CA CYS A 362 -24.11 -18.69 -30.55
C CYS A 362 -25.45 -19.37 -30.86
N ARG A 363 -25.45 -20.43 -31.68
CA ARG A 363 -26.67 -21.23 -31.96
C ARG A 363 -27.10 -22.08 -30.76
N THR A 364 -26.17 -22.55 -29.93
CA THR A 364 -26.46 -23.45 -28.80
C THR A 364 -26.69 -22.74 -27.48
N GLU A 365 -26.15 -21.55 -27.30
CA GLU A 365 -26.00 -20.89 -25.99
C GLU A 365 -26.66 -19.53 -25.94
N ASP A 366 -27.62 -19.10 -26.61
CA ASP A 366 -28.26 -17.76 -26.53
C ASP A 366 -27.23 -16.61 -26.27
N LEU A 367 -26.20 -16.61 -27.10
CA LEU A 367 -25.10 -15.65 -27.05
C LEU A 367 -24.97 -14.95 -28.40
N GLN A 368 -24.44 -13.71 -28.39
CA GLN A 368 -24.23 -12.94 -29.61
C GLN A 368 -22.75 -12.61 -29.80
N TYR A 369 -22.23 -12.86 -30.99
CA TYR A 369 -20.91 -12.43 -31.40
C TYR A 369 -21.01 -11.28 -32.40
N ILE A 370 -20.25 -10.21 -32.12
CA ILE A 370 -20.19 -9.03 -32.99
C ILE A 370 -18.73 -8.87 -33.42
N CYS A 371 -18.50 -8.69 -34.70
CA CYS A 371 -17.13 -8.40 -35.16
C CYS A 371 -17.11 -7.35 -36.26
N SER A 372 -16.03 -6.60 -36.29
CA SER A 372 -15.64 -5.78 -37.43
C SER A 372 -14.51 -6.50 -38.15
N ILE A 373 -14.66 -6.79 -39.42
CA ILE A 373 -13.65 -7.48 -40.22
C ILE A 373 -13.49 -6.77 -41.57
N ASN A 374 -12.25 -6.72 -42.06
CA ASN A 374 -11.98 -6.18 -43.39
C ASN A 374 -12.50 -7.10 -44.47
N GLU A 375 -13.03 -6.54 -45.58
CA GLU A 375 -13.63 -7.28 -46.67
C GLU A 375 -12.68 -8.33 -47.28
N ASP A 376 -11.41 -7.97 -47.47
CA ASP A 376 -10.40 -8.90 -48.00
C ASP A 376 -10.21 -10.13 -47.07
N ALA A 377 -10.23 -9.89 -45.75
CA ALA A 377 -10.11 -10.94 -44.74
C ALA A 377 -11.34 -11.86 -44.76
N LEU A 378 -12.54 -11.30 -44.95
CA LEU A 378 -13.78 -12.04 -45.08
C LEU A 378 -13.81 -12.84 -46.39
N LEU A 379 -13.47 -12.22 -47.51
CA LEU A 379 -13.42 -12.90 -48.84
C LEU A 379 -12.46 -14.06 -48.85
N SER A 380 -11.36 -13.99 -48.08
CA SER A 380 -10.35 -15.05 -47.98
C SER A 380 -10.87 -16.38 -47.43
N ILE A 381 -11.99 -16.38 -46.71
CA ILE A 381 -12.59 -17.58 -46.11
C ILE A 381 -13.78 -18.11 -46.90
N LYS A 382 -14.26 -17.36 -47.91
CA LYS A 382 -15.44 -17.73 -48.69
C LYS A 382 -15.36 -19.12 -49.31
N SER A 383 -14.19 -19.52 -49.78
CA SER A 383 -13.99 -20.85 -50.37
C SER A 383 -13.84 -21.99 -49.36
N LEU A 384 -13.71 -21.65 -48.05
CA LEU A 384 -13.53 -22.60 -46.95
C LEU A 384 -14.83 -22.88 -46.20
N MET A 385 -15.86 -22.04 -46.37
CA MET A 385 -17.16 -22.15 -45.70
C MET A 385 -18.23 -22.61 -46.67
N SER A 386 -19.31 -23.23 -46.14
CA SER A 386 -20.51 -23.44 -46.90
C SER A 386 -21.22 -22.12 -47.19
N GLU A 387 -22.01 -22.01 -48.27
CA GLU A 387 -22.75 -20.78 -48.60
C GLU A 387 -23.69 -20.37 -47.45
N ALA A 388 -24.32 -21.33 -46.78
CA ALA A 388 -25.20 -21.10 -45.63
C ALA A 388 -24.49 -20.65 -44.34
N ASP A 389 -23.23 -20.90 -44.20
CA ASP A 389 -22.41 -20.45 -43.02
C ASP A 389 -21.68 -19.14 -43.33
N TYR A 390 -21.54 -18.76 -44.59
CA TYR A 390 -20.93 -17.51 -45.03
C TYR A 390 -21.92 -16.35 -45.09
N GLU A 391 -23.19 -16.59 -45.47
CA GLU A 391 -24.30 -15.63 -45.44
C GLU A 391 -24.87 -15.45 -44.02
#